data_35935de83f2aaf001b23b468aa0eaf74
#
_entry.id   35935de83f2aaf001b23b468aa0eaf74
#
_cell.length_a   1.000
_cell.length_b   1.000
_cell.length_c   1.000
_cell.angle_alpha   90.00
_cell.angle_beta   90.00
_cell.angle_gamma   90.00
#
_symmetry.space_group_name_H-M   'P 1'
#
loop_
_entity.id
_entity.type
_entity.pdbx_description
1 polymer ?
#
loop_
_entity_poly.entity_id
_entity_poly.type
_entity_poly.pdbx_seq_one_letter_code
_entity_poly.pdbx_strand_id
1 'polypeptide(L)'
;MMRNSISDFIVNTPSYIFLFLLASTAIIIGIEWDISWHETIGRDKLLSPPHVVVYIGGIICGLTCAYMALRQTFVDENLYNRYVVFWGFKAPFACWVCIWGAIAMLTSAPFDDWWHNAYGLDVQIISPPHLVLAAGIFANLMGSLFLLIAEKNLARGKQKHFLELLYMYAASLIIVQFAILLTESSFHNKQHTYEFYKYSLILYSFLIIAFRVVGEHKYSATIISILFILHRCVIIWVLPLFKAEPLLGPIYRDIDHYVAPYFPVLLVAPALAIDLIHNKFRQPNRIINAVMMGSSFCIIFFLVQWHFAEFLLSEYARNWFFAGDNTFPYWVRVNENNYKFWFLDFTPYGQKAEMGKVTVQNFGFLIIFTIMFSYLGSFFGGWIKKVKR
;
A
#
# COMPACT_ATOMS: atom_id res chain seq x y z
N MET A 1 10.42 16.98 36.66
CA MET A 1 10.18 16.07 35.51
C MET A 1 10.10 16.93 34.26
N MET A 2 11.19 17.03 33.46
CA MET A 2 11.18 17.79 32.22
C MET A 2 10.17 17.13 31.25
N ARG A 3 9.19 17.89 30.84
CA ARG A 3 8.26 17.52 29.77
C ARG A 3 9.04 17.59 28.46
N ASN A 4 9.60 16.46 27.99
CA ASN A 4 10.22 16.44 26.67
C ASN A 4 9.15 16.84 25.66
N SER A 5 9.38 17.90 24.92
CA SER A 5 8.47 18.36 23.87
C SER A 5 8.58 17.44 22.65
N ILE A 6 7.59 17.46 21.75
CA ILE A 6 7.66 16.74 20.48
C ILE A 6 8.92 17.16 19.70
N SER A 7 9.34 18.42 19.82
CA SER A 7 10.58 18.94 19.23
C SER A 7 11.83 18.18 19.63
N ASP A 8 11.92 17.71 20.90
CA ASP A 8 13.10 16.96 21.37
C ASP A 8 13.23 15.59 20.67
N PHE A 9 12.10 14.96 20.33
CA PHE A 9 12.11 13.68 19.59
C PHE A 9 12.51 13.88 18.13
N ILE A 10 12.03 14.95 17.50
CA ILE A 10 12.40 15.30 16.11
C ILE A 10 13.88 15.58 16.02
N VAL A 11 14.44 16.39 16.93
CA VAL A 11 15.86 16.76 16.94
C VAL A 11 16.77 15.53 17.14
N ASN A 12 16.35 14.57 17.98
CA ASN A 12 17.13 13.35 18.25
C ASN A 12 16.93 12.22 17.23
N THR A 13 16.00 12.36 16.28
CA THR A 13 15.80 11.38 15.22
C THR A 13 16.67 11.73 14.02
N PRO A 14 17.45 10.78 13.46
CA PRO A 14 18.24 11.05 12.27
C PRO A 14 17.39 11.61 11.13
N SER A 15 17.83 12.70 10.52
CA SER A 15 17.07 13.44 9.49
C SER A 15 16.70 12.57 8.28
N TYR A 16 17.52 11.57 7.93
CA TYR A 16 17.24 10.67 6.83
C TYR A 16 15.98 9.83 7.05
N ILE A 17 15.56 9.58 8.30
CA ILE A 17 14.29 8.89 8.58
C ILE A 17 13.10 9.70 8.05
N PHE A 18 13.11 11.02 8.26
CA PHE A 18 12.07 11.90 7.74
C PHE A 18 12.11 12.00 6.20
N LEU A 19 13.32 11.98 5.61
CA LEU A 19 13.47 11.95 4.16
C LEU A 19 12.90 10.66 3.56
N PHE A 20 13.12 9.50 4.18
CA PHE A 20 12.53 8.24 3.73
C PHE A 20 11.01 8.23 3.86
N LEU A 21 10.45 8.77 4.95
CA LEU A 21 9.00 8.86 5.11
C LEU A 21 8.39 9.82 4.09
N LEU A 22 9.02 10.98 3.88
CA LEU A 22 8.61 11.93 2.84
C LEU A 22 8.64 11.30 1.45
N ALA A 23 9.73 10.61 1.11
CA ALA A 23 9.90 9.91 -0.16
C ALA A 23 8.82 8.84 -0.35
N SER A 24 8.60 7.99 0.66
CA SER A 24 7.58 6.94 0.63
C SER A 24 6.17 7.53 0.47
N THR A 25 5.87 8.61 1.19
CA THR A 25 4.57 9.31 1.09
C THR A 25 4.38 9.92 -0.30
N ALA A 26 5.41 10.60 -0.84
CA ALA A 26 5.37 11.18 -2.17
C ALA A 26 5.14 10.12 -3.25
N ILE A 27 5.84 8.98 -3.17
CA ILE A 27 5.66 7.87 -4.11
C ILE A 27 4.19 7.38 -4.08
N ILE A 28 3.65 7.11 -2.90
CA ILE A 28 2.28 6.56 -2.77
C ILE A 28 1.23 7.58 -3.24
N ILE A 29 1.33 8.84 -2.83
CA ILE A 29 0.40 9.90 -3.30
C ILE A 29 0.50 10.04 -4.82
N GLY A 30 1.73 10.03 -5.35
CA GLY A 30 1.96 10.16 -6.79
C GLY A 30 1.30 9.04 -7.59
N ILE A 31 1.43 7.78 -7.16
CA ILE A 31 0.79 6.64 -7.84
C ILE A 31 -0.74 6.69 -7.73
N GLU A 32 -1.30 7.04 -6.59
CA GLU A 32 -2.77 7.16 -6.45
C GLU A 32 -3.32 8.30 -7.31
N TRP A 33 -2.59 9.40 -7.39
CA TRP A 33 -2.92 10.52 -8.28
C TRP A 33 -2.77 10.12 -9.76
N ASP A 34 -1.76 9.34 -10.10
CA ASP A 34 -1.51 8.86 -11.44
C ASP A 34 -2.64 7.95 -11.95
N ILE A 35 -3.11 7.03 -11.13
CA ILE A 35 -4.30 6.21 -11.45
C ILE A 35 -5.51 7.10 -11.69
N SER A 36 -5.76 8.06 -10.81
CA SER A 36 -6.86 9.02 -10.98
C SER A 36 -6.68 9.88 -12.24
N TRP A 37 -5.45 10.23 -12.61
CA TRP A 37 -5.12 10.93 -13.85
C TRP A 37 -5.52 10.10 -15.07
N HIS A 38 -5.14 8.83 -15.12
CA HIS A 38 -5.51 7.92 -16.21
C HIS A 38 -7.02 7.71 -16.31
N GLU A 39 -7.70 7.57 -15.18
CA GLU A 39 -9.15 7.40 -15.12
C GLU A 39 -9.93 8.67 -15.53
N THR A 40 -9.35 9.85 -15.35
CA THR A 40 -10.01 11.14 -15.56
C THR A 40 -9.60 11.79 -16.88
N ILE A 41 -8.30 12.03 -17.07
CA ILE A 41 -7.73 12.75 -18.22
C ILE A 41 -7.48 11.76 -19.37
N GLY A 42 -7.09 10.52 -19.01
CA GLY A 42 -6.94 9.42 -19.94
C GLY A 42 -5.61 9.37 -20.67
N ARG A 43 -4.84 10.45 -20.69
CA ARG A 43 -3.54 10.53 -21.36
C ARG A 43 -2.53 11.26 -20.50
N ASP A 44 -1.37 10.65 -20.36
CA ASP A 44 -0.24 11.19 -19.65
C ASP A 44 0.97 11.39 -20.57
N LYS A 45 2.04 11.90 -19.99
CA LYS A 45 3.37 12.08 -20.58
C LYS A 45 4.41 11.75 -19.51
N LEU A 46 5.64 11.50 -19.93
CA LEU A 46 6.78 11.24 -19.04
C LEU A 46 6.87 12.20 -17.85
N LEU A 47 6.58 13.47 -18.02
CA LEU A 47 6.61 14.50 -16.99
C LEU A 47 5.21 14.98 -16.56
N SER A 48 4.20 14.14 -16.63
CA SER A 48 2.90 14.42 -16.02
C SER A 48 3.08 14.69 -14.52
N PRO A 49 2.32 15.62 -13.92
CA PRO A 49 2.50 16.00 -12.53
C PRO A 49 2.57 14.82 -11.53
N PRO A 50 1.70 13.78 -11.60
CA PRO A 50 1.82 12.63 -10.72
C PRO A 50 3.14 11.87 -10.89
N HIS A 51 3.61 11.67 -12.14
CA HIS A 51 4.90 11.04 -12.41
C HIS A 51 6.06 11.80 -11.78
N VAL A 52 6.07 13.13 -11.87
CA VAL A 52 7.09 13.98 -11.24
C VAL A 52 7.12 13.75 -9.73
N VAL A 53 5.97 13.64 -9.07
CA VAL A 53 5.89 13.38 -7.63
C VAL A 53 6.46 12.00 -7.28
N VAL A 54 6.16 10.97 -8.08
CA VAL A 54 6.72 9.62 -7.93
C VAL A 54 8.24 9.63 -8.08
N TYR A 55 8.77 10.31 -9.12
CA TYR A 55 10.22 10.39 -9.38
C TYR A 55 10.95 11.17 -8.29
N ILE A 56 10.39 12.29 -7.81
CA ILE A 56 10.97 13.04 -6.68
C ILE A 56 11.11 12.14 -5.45
N GLY A 57 10.09 11.33 -5.13
CA GLY A 57 10.17 10.37 -4.06
C GLY A 57 11.30 9.36 -4.24
N GLY A 58 11.41 8.75 -5.43
CA GLY A 58 12.50 7.84 -5.78
C GLY A 58 13.88 8.50 -5.69
N ILE A 59 14.03 9.72 -6.19
CA ILE A 59 15.27 10.50 -6.17
C ILE A 59 15.68 10.81 -4.72
N ILE A 60 14.77 11.30 -3.87
CA ILE A 60 15.06 11.59 -2.46
C ILE A 60 15.56 10.33 -1.75
N CYS A 61 14.88 9.20 -1.95
CA CYS A 61 15.27 7.93 -1.35
C CYS A 61 16.66 7.46 -1.84
N GLY A 62 16.86 7.45 -3.16
CA GLY A 62 18.11 7.02 -3.79
C GLY A 62 19.31 7.90 -3.42
N LEU A 63 19.17 9.24 -3.49
CA LEU A 63 20.25 10.17 -3.13
C LEU A 63 20.58 10.13 -1.64
N THR A 64 19.58 9.99 -0.76
CA THR A 64 19.80 9.83 0.68
C THR A 64 20.66 8.58 0.95
N CYS A 65 20.31 7.44 0.33
CA CYS A 65 21.07 6.21 0.48
C CYS A 65 22.45 6.26 -0.19
N ALA A 66 22.57 6.92 -1.33
CA ALA A 66 23.86 7.15 -1.99
C ALA A 66 24.79 8.00 -1.11
N TYR A 67 24.28 9.08 -0.50
CA TYR A 67 25.03 9.88 0.46
C TYR A 67 25.50 9.05 1.67
N MET A 68 24.61 8.19 2.22
CA MET A 68 24.97 7.30 3.32
C MET A 68 26.11 6.33 2.91
N ALA A 69 26.06 5.79 1.69
CA ALA A 69 27.08 4.90 1.15
C ALA A 69 28.42 5.61 0.95
N LEU A 70 28.42 6.79 0.37
CA LEU A 70 29.62 7.61 0.16
C LEU A 70 30.27 8.00 1.50
N ARG A 71 29.44 8.42 2.46
CA ARG A 71 29.92 8.79 3.78
C ARG A 71 30.56 7.62 4.52
N GLN A 72 29.91 6.44 4.50
CA GLN A 72 30.47 5.21 5.09
C GLN A 72 31.78 4.80 4.43
N THR A 73 31.90 4.99 3.12
CA THR A 73 33.06 4.50 2.34
C THR A 73 34.27 5.42 2.49
N PHE A 74 34.05 6.77 2.47
CA PHE A 74 35.15 7.73 2.33
C PHE A 74 35.37 8.63 3.53
N VAL A 75 34.42 8.75 4.45
CA VAL A 75 34.51 9.71 5.57
C VAL A 75 34.59 8.99 6.91
N ASP A 76 33.72 8.01 7.17
CA ASP A 76 33.67 7.31 8.44
C ASP A 76 33.33 5.84 8.23
N GLU A 77 34.34 5.01 8.16
CA GLU A 77 34.20 3.56 7.94
C GLU A 77 33.39 2.84 9.02
N ASN A 78 33.30 3.43 10.21
CA ASN A 78 32.60 2.85 11.36
C ASN A 78 31.20 3.46 11.58
N LEU A 79 30.69 4.24 10.62
CA LEU A 79 29.39 4.90 10.72
C LEU A 79 28.26 3.91 10.95
N TYR A 80 28.33 2.75 10.26
CA TYR A 80 27.38 1.66 10.45
C TYR A 80 28.14 0.36 10.78
N ASN A 81 27.70 -0.31 11.84
CA ASN A 81 28.34 -1.55 12.31
C ASN A 81 28.18 -2.74 11.36
N ARG A 82 27.15 -2.70 10.49
CA ARG A 82 26.87 -3.74 9.52
C ARG A 82 26.66 -3.13 8.15
N TYR A 83 27.48 -3.51 7.21
CA TYR A 83 27.40 -3.06 5.82
C TYR A 83 27.66 -4.19 4.84
N VAL A 84 27.19 -3.97 3.63
CA VAL A 84 27.51 -4.78 2.44
C VAL A 84 28.40 -3.95 1.55
N VAL A 85 29.44 -4.59 1.00
CA VAL A 85 30.34 -3.96 0.00
C VAL A 85 29.80 -4.30 -1.39
N PHE A 86 29.53 -3.27 -2.17
CA PHE A 86 29.12 -3.40 -3.55
C PHE A 86 29.93 -2.43 -4.43
N TRP A 87 30.66 -2.95 -5.41
CA TRP A 87 31.60 -2.17 -6.25
C TRP A 87 32.57 -1.28 -5.46
N GLY A 88 33.03 -1.76 -4.30
CA GLY A 88 33.95 -1.03 -3.43
C GLY A 88 33.28 -0.03 -2.48
N PHE A 89 32.00 0.28 -2.63
CA PHE A 89 31.26 1.13 -1.72
C PHE A 89 30.66 0.33 -0.55
N LYS A 90 30.66 0.92 0.63
CA LYS A 90 30.18 0.33 1.88
C LYS A 90 28.84 0.99 2.27
N ALA A 91 27.77 0.22 2.45
CA ALA A 91 26.49 0.74 2.97
C ALA A 91 25.68 -0.37 3.64
N PRO A 92 24.75 -0.04 4.55
CA PRO A 92 23.75 -0.99 5.02
C PRO A 92 23.00 -1.64 3.85
N PHE A 93 22.64 -2.93 3.97
CA PHE A 93 21.93 -3.65 2.90
C PHE A 93 20.67 -2.90 2.43
N ALA A 94 19.93 -2.31 3.37
CA ALA A 94 18.73 -1.54 3.06
C ALA A 94 18.98 -0.32 2.15
N CYS A 95 20.16 0.33 2.28
CA CYS A 95 20.54 1.43 1.38
C CYS A 95 20.71 0.92 -0.06
N TRP A 96 21.31 -0.25 -0.26
CA TRP A 96 21.43 -0.85 -1.58
C TRP A 96 20.08 -1.18 -2.20
N VAL A 97 19.14 -1.70 -1.39
CA VAL A 97 17.77 -1.94 -1.82
C VAL A 97 17.12 -0.64 -2.31
N CYS A 98 17.26 0.46 -1.57
CA CYS A 98 16.74 1.77 -1.96
C CYS A 98 17.41 2.33 -3.23
N ILE A 99 18.74 2.23 -3.34
CA ILE A 99 19.48 2.71 -4.52
C ILE A 99 19.01 1.97 -5.78
N TRP A 100 18.96 0.65 -5.74
CA TRP A 100 18.46 -0.14 -6.86
C TRP A 100 16.99 0.09 -7.13
N GLY A 101 16.17 0.30 -6.08
CA GLY A 101 14.77 0.70 -6.22
C GLY A 101 14.62 2.03 -6.95
N ALA A 102 15.40 3.04 -6.58
CA ALA A 102 15.40 4.35 -7.25
C ALA A 102 15.87 4.24 -8.72
N ILE A 103 16.89 3.46 -9.00
CA ILE A 103 17.37 3.19 -10.38
C ILE A 103 16.25 2.52 -11.19
N ALA A 104 15.58 1.51 -10.64
CA ALA A 104 14.47 0.84 -11.32
C ALA A 104 13.32 1.81 -11.62
N MET A 105 12.93 2.65 -10.66
CA MET A 105 11.89 3.68 -10.87
C MET A 105 12.28 4.67 -11.98
N LEU A 106 13.50 5.19 -11.96
CA LEU A 106 13.97 6.15 -12.96
C LEU A 106 14.14 5.52 -14.35
N THR A 107 14.52 4.26 -14.43
CA THR A 107 14.66 3.55 -15.71
C THR A 107 13.32 3.08 -16.27
N SER A 108 12.31 2.86 -15.43
CA SER A 108 10.98 2.49 -15.89
C SER A 108 10.35 3.60 -16.76
N ALA A 109 10.61 4.86 -16.44
CA ALA A 109 10.00 6.00 -17.12
C ALA A 109 10.34 6.09 -18.62
N PRO A 110 11.62 6.11 -19.06
CA PRO A 110 11.94 6.07 -20.49
C PRO A 110 11.59 4.72 -21.13
N PHE A 111 11.53 3.64 -20.36
CA PHE A 111 11.07 2.34 -20.83
C PHE A 111 9.56 2.38 -21.14
N ASP A 112 8.78 3.03 -20.31
CA ASP A 112 7.35 3.22 -20.51
C ASP A 112 7.04 4.10 -21.72
N ASP A 113 7.72 5.24 -21.85
CA ASP A 113 7.59 6.11 -23.03
C ASP A 113 7.92 5.37 -24.34
N TRP A 114 9.01 4.57 -24.34
CA TRP A 114 9.35 3.73 -25.48
C TRP A 114 8.29 2.65 -25.75
N TRP A 115 7.76 2.02 -24.68
CA TRP A 115 6.72 0.99 -24.78
C TRP A 115 5.46 1.54 -25.44
N HIS A 116 4.99 2.68 -25.00
CA HIS A 116 3.83 3.37 -25.59
C HIS A 116 4.04 3.77 -27.05
N ASN A 117 5.24 4.21 -27.41
CA ASN A 117 5.57 4.54 -28.79
C ASN A 117 5.64 3.30 -29.68
N ALA A 118 6.03 2.14 -29.17
CA ALA A 118 6.20 0.91 -29.94
C ALA A 118 4.88 0.09 -30.05
N TYR A 119 4.07 0.04 -28.98
CA TYR A 119 2.92 -0.86 -28.86
C TYR A 119 1.58 -0.14 -28.68
N GLY A 120 1.58 1.17 -28.51
CA GLY A 120 0.39 1.97 -28.21
C GLY A 120 0.14 2.17 -26.73
N LEU A 121 -0.94 2.89 -26.38
CA LEU A 121 -1.29 3.17 -25.00
C LEU A 121 -1.71 1.89 -24.26
N ASP A 122 -1.21 1.73 -23.07
CA ASP A 122 -1.56 0.61 -22.21
C ASP A 122 -3.01 0.73 -21.70
N VAL A 123 -3.76 -0.32 -21.93
CA VAL A 123 -5.14 -0.45 -21.44
C VAL A 123 -5.18 -1.17 -20.08
N GLN A 124 -4.03 -1.70 -19.63
CA GLN A 124 -3.90 -2.48 -18.41
C GLN A 124 -2.80 -1.90 -17.51
N ILE A 125 -3.07 -1.88 -16.20
CA ILE A 125 -2.10 -1.44 -15.19
C ILE A 125 -0.82 -2.31 -15.20
N ILE A 126 -0.93 -3.59 -15.59
CA ILE A 126 0.20 -4.52 -15.60
C ILE A 126 0.83 -4.57 -17.00
N SER A 127 1.81 -3.69 -17.24
CA SER A 127 2.72 -3.73 -18.37
C SER A 127 4.17 -4.00 -17.92
N PRO A 128 5.10 -4.41 -18.79
CA PRO A 128 6.49 -4.61 -18.41
C PRO A 128 7.16 -3.39 -17.76
N PRO A 129 7.04 -2.14 -18.28
CA PRO A 129 7.60 -0.97 -17.60
C PRO A 129 6.94 -0.70 -16.25
N HIS A 130 5.61 -0.87 -16.14
CA HIS A 130 4.90 -0.72 -14.85
C HIS A 130 5.32 -1.77 -13.82
N LEU A 131 5.67 -3.00 -14.23
CA LEU A 131 6.23 -4.00 -13.32
C LEU A 131 7.61 -3.59 -12.80
N VAL A 132 8.47 -2.99 -13.63
CA VAL A 132 9.77 -2.43 -13.21
C VAL A 132 9.57 -1.29 -12.22
N LEU A 133 8.63 -0.38 -12.51
CA LEU A 133 8.25 0.70 -11.62
C LEU A 133 7.75 0.16 -10.27
N ALA A 134 6.81 -0.76 -10.29
CA ALA A 134 6.23 -1.35 -9.08
C ALA A 134 7.28 -2.07 -8.22
N ALA A 135 8.22 -2.80 -8.84
CA ALA A 135 9.34 -3.44 -8.14
C ALA A 135 10.28 -2.39 -7.52
N GLY A 136 10.56 -1.30 -8.23
CA GLY A 136 11.35 -0.16 -7.73
C GLY A 136 10.70 0.53 -6.54
N ILE A 137 9.40 0.81 -6.63
CA ILE A 137 8.60 1.38 -5.53
C ILE A 137 8.64 0.46 -4.31
N PHE A 138 8.35 -0.83 -4.51
CA PHE A 138 8.38 -1.81 -3.42
C PHE A 138 9.76 -1.87 -2.75
N ALA A 139 10.85 -1.86 -3.53
CA ALA A 139 12.21 -1.84 -3.01
C ALA A 139 12.47 -0.58 -2.17
N ASN A 140 12.06 0.62 -2.63
CA ASN A 140 12.19 1.86 -1.88
C ASN A 140 11.40 1.85 -0.56
N LEU A 141 10.15 1.43 -0.58
CA LEU A 141 9.32 1.33 0.61
C LEU A 141 9.89 0.33 1.63
N MET A 142 10.30 -0.86 1.17
CA MET A 142 10.88 -1.89 2.04
C MET A 142 12.26 -1.50 2.56
N GLY A 143 13.13 -0.91 1.74
CA GLY A 143 14.43 -0.42 2.17
C GLY A 143 14.30 0.68 3.23
N SER A 144 13.39 1.64 3.01
CA SER A 144 13.06 2.69 3.98
C SER A 144 12.54 2.10 5.30
N LEU A 145 11.65 1.11 5.23
CA LEU A 145 11.14 0.41 6.40
C LEU A 145 12.26 -0.32 7.15
N PHE A 146 13.18 -0.99 6.45
CA PHE A 146 14.32 -1.70 7.08
C PHE A 146 15.25 -0.72 7.81
N LEU A 147 15.56 0.44 7.23
CA LEU A 147 16.36 1.46 7.89
C LEU A 147 15.68 1.99 9.13
N LEU A 148 14.38 2.24 9.07
CA LEU A 148 13.58 2.69 10.20
C LEU A 148 13.51 1.63 11.32
N ILE A 149 13.36 0.35 11.00
CA ILE A 149 13.40 -0.75 11.96
C ILE A 149 14.79 -0.86 12.60
N ALA A 150 15.86 -0.68 11.83
CA ALA A 150 17.21 -0.70 12.37
C ALA A 150 17.44 0.43 13.38
N GLU A 151 16.97 1.66 13.10
CA GLU A 151 17.00 2.78 14.04
C GLU A 151 16.17 2.50 15.30
N LYS A 152 14.95 2.01 15.11
CA LYS A 152 14.08 1.63 16.23
C LYS A 152 14.73 0.59 17.14
N ASN A 153 15.46 -0.38 16.57
CA ASN A 153 16.14 -1.42 17.33
C ASN A 153 17.35 -0.91 18.14
N LEU A 154 17.93 0.23 17.75
CA LEU A 154 19.01 0.90 18.48
C LEU A 154 18.49 1.86 19.55
N ALA A 155 17.33 2.45 19.33
CA ALA A 155 16.73 3.45 20.20
C ALA A 155 16.23 2.86 21.53
N ARG A 156 16.16 3.72 22.56
CA ARG A 156 15.67 3.36 23.90
C ARG A 156 14.63 4.37 24.40
N GLY A 157 13.83 3.94 25.38
CA GLY A 157 12.89 4.82 26.07
C GLY A 157 11.90 5.50 25.14
N LYS A 158 11.66 6.78 25.33
CA LYS A 158 10.68 7.59 24.58
C LYS A 158 11.02 7.71 23.09
N GLN A 159 12.31 7.77 22.74
CA GLN A 159 12.76 7.78 21.34
C GLN A 159 12.30 6.53 20.59
N LYS A 160 12.38 5.36 21.21
CA LYS A 160 11.90 4.11 20.63
C LYS A 160 10.40 4.13 20.37
N HIS A 161 9.60 4.70 21.28
CA HIS A 161 8.16 4.86 21.09
C HIS A 161 7.82 5.78 19.92
N PHE A 162 8.58 6.87 19.74
CA PHE A 162 8.40 7.77 18.61
C PHE A 162 8.73 7.06 17.28
N LEU A 163 9.84 6.33 17.21
CA LEU A 163 10.20 5.55 16.03
C LEU A 163 9.20 4.39 15.76
N GLU A 164 8.55 3.86 16.80
CA GLU A 164 7.46 2.90 16.63
C GLU A 164 6.25 3.52 15.93
N LEU A 165 5.88 4.77 16.21
CA LEU A 165 4.82 5.47 15.50
C LEU A 165 5.18 5.69 14.02
N LEU A 166 6.42 6.11 13.75
CA LEU A 166 6.90 6.27 12.38
C LEU A 166 6.95 4.94 11.63
N TYR A 167 7.31 3.85 12.33
CA TYR A 167 7.26 2.50 11.79
C TYR A 167 5.84 2.10 11.38
N MET A 168 4.84 2.33 12.24
CA MET A 168 3.46 2.00 11.93
C MET A 168 2.94 2.78 10.71
N TYR A 169 3.35 4.04 10.57
CA TYR A 169 3.06 4.84 9.38
C TYR A 169 3.73 4.27 8.12
N ALA A 170 5.03 3.98 8.15
CA ALA A 170 5.73 3.38 7.00
C ALA A 170 5.12 2.03 6.59
N ALA A 171 4.75 1.19 7.56
CA ALA A 171 4.10 -0.08 7.31
C ALA A 171 2.72 0.09 6.65
N SER A 172 1.94 1.12 7.05
CA SER A 172 0.65 1.41 6.42
C SER A 172 0.78 1.81 4.95
N LEU A 173 1.84 2.55 4.57
CA LEU A 173 2.11 2.91 3.17
C LEU A 173 2.39 1.67 2.31
N ILE A 174 3.04 0.65 2.85
CA ILE A 174 3.24 -0.62 2.15
C ILE A 174 1.90 -1.32 1.92
N ILE A 175 0.99 -1.30 2.89
CA ILE A 175 -0.37 -1.85 2.70
C ILE A 175 -1.12 -1.08 1.61
N VAL A 176 -0.99 0.26 1.57
CA VAL A 176 -1.57 1.08 0.49
C VAL A 176 -1.02 0.66 -0.87
N GLN A 177 0.31 0.50 -1.01
CA GLN A 177 0.93 0.06 -2.26
C GLN A 177 0.35 -1.26 -2.77
N PHE A 178 0.15 -2.21 -1.88
CA PHE A 178 -0.46 -3.48 -2.27
C PHE A 178 -1.96 -3.38 -2.54
N ALA A 179 -2.68 -2.50 -1.84
CA ALA A 179 -4.08 -2.22 -2.16
C ALA A 179 -4.24 -1.62 -3.56
N ILE A 180 -3.28 -0.76 -3.99
CA ILE A 180 -3.24 -0.23 -5.36
C ILE A 180 -3.10 -1.37 -6.38
N LEU A 181 -2.21 -2.33 -6.15
CA LEU A 181 -2.05 -3.49 -7.05
C LEU A 181 -3.29 -4.40 -7.10
N LEU A 182 -4.13 -4.38 -6.06
CA LEU A 182 -5.38 -5.13 -6.01
C LEU A 182 -6.60 -4.33 -6.49
N THR A 183 -6.43 -3.10 -6.99
CA THR A 183 -7.56 -2.20 -7.33
C THR A 183 -8.58 -2.88 -8.23
N GLU A 184 -8.16 -3.51 -9.32
CA GLU A 184 -9.07 -4.14 -10.29
C GLU A 184 -9.88 -5.31 -9.70
N SER A 185 -9.34 -6.03 -8.72
CA SER A 185 -10.05 -7.10 -8.02
C SER A 185 -10.89 -6.60 -6.85
N SER A 186 -10.70 -5.34 -6.45
CA SER A 186 -11.30 -4.72 -5.25
C SER A 186 -12.41 -3.71 -5.57
N PHE A 187 -12.85 -3.60 -6.83
CA PHE A 187 -14.01 -2.77 -7.18
C PHE A 187 -15.23 -3.14 -6.34
N HIS A 188 -16.05 -2.16 -5.96
CA HIS A 188 -17.19 -2.36 -5.05
C HIS A 188 -18.09 -3.54 -5.51
N ASN A 189 -18.35 -3.63 -6.82
CA ASN A 189 -19.17 -4.69 -7.42
C ASN A 189 -18.50 -6.07 -7.43
N LYS A 190 -17.18 -6.17 -7.21
CA LYS A 190 -16.43 -7.43 -7.14
C LYS A 190 -16.25 -7.97 -5.73
N GLN A 191 -16.57 -7.20 -4.70
CA GLN A 191 -16.25 -7.55 -3.30
C GLN A 191 -17.12 -8.69 -2.73
N HIS A 192 -18.03 -9.27 -3.51
CA HIS A 192 -18.76 -10.51 -3.16
C HIS A 192 -18.21 -11.74 -3.87
N THR A 193 -17.07 -11.63 -4.58
CA THR A 193 -16.50 -12.75 -5.34
C THR A 193 -15.46 -13.52 -4.53
N TYR A 194 -15.32 -14.82 -4.86
CA TYR A 194 -14.24 -15.66 -4.32
C TYR A 194 -12.85 -15.09 -4.61
N GLU A 195 -12.67 -14.55 -5.81
CA GLU A 195 -11.39 -14.00 -6.27
C GLU A 195 -10.96 -12.80 -5.42
N PHE A 196 -11.88 -11.87 -5.13
CA PHE A 196 -11.63 -10.76 -4.22
C PHE A 196 -11.16 -11.25 -2.85
N TYR A 197 -11.90 -12.18 -2.22
CA TYR A 197 -11.52 -12.72 -0.91
C TYR A 197 -10.19 -13.47 -0.96
N LYS A 198 -9.93 -14.25 -2.02
CA LYS A 198 -8.68 -14.98 -2.19
C LYS A 198 -7.47 -14.03 -2.15
N TYR A 199 -7.45 -13.02 -3.00
CA TYR A 199 -6.32 -12.09 -3.06
C TYR A 199 -6.21 -11.22 -1.82
N SER A 200 -7.33 -10.70 -1.32
CA SER A 200 -7.36 -9.86 -0.12
C SER A 200 -6.90 -10.61 1.12
N LEU A 201 -7.39 -11.83 1.35
CA LEU A 201 -7.05 -12.62 2.51
C LEU A 201 -5.58 -13.07 2.49
N ILE A 202 -5.07 -13.49 1.32
CA ILE A 202 -3.66 -13.86 1.15
C ILE A 202 -2.76 -12.68 1.52
N LEU A 203 -3.01 -11.53 0.92
CA LEU A 203 -2.12 -10.39 1.00
C LEU A 203 -2.21 -9.67 2.34
N TYR A 204 -3.43 -9.30 2.75
CA TYR A 204 -3.59 -8.49 3.96
C TYR A 204 -3.29 -9.28 5.24
N SER A 205 -3.61 -10.59 5.30
CA SER A 205 -3.22 -11.39 6.45
C SER A 205 -1.70 -11.52 6.57
N PHE A 206 -1.00 -11.74 5.45
CA PHE A 206 0.46 -11.79 5.42
C PHE A 206 1.08 -10.48 5.94
N LEU A 207 0.67 -9.33 5.38
CA LEU A 207 1.26 -8.04 5.72
C LEU A 207 0.93 -7.62 7.16
N ILE A 208 -0.33 -7.69 7.56
CA ILE A 208 -0.76 -7.25 8.89
C ILE A 208 -0.09 -8.10 9.98
N ILE A 209 0.00 -9.41 9.80
CA ILE A 209 0.65 -10.29 10.77
C ILE A 209 2.16 -10.07 10.77
N ALA A 210 2.80 -9.91 9.59
CA ALA A 210 4.21 -9.59 9.52
C ALA A 210 4.53 -8.29 10.29
N PHE A 211 3.78 -7.24 10.03
CA PHE A 211 3.98 -5.95 10.70
C PHE A 211 3.60 -5.98 12.18
N ARG A 212 2.60 -6.78 12.57
CA ARG A 212 2.29 -7.00 13.98
C ARG A 212 3.44 -7.65 14.76
N VAL A 213 4.12 -8.61 14.15
CA VAL A 213 5.28 -9.30 14.77
C VAL A 213 6.46 -8.36 14.98
N VAL A 214 6.65 -7.39 14.09
CA VAL A 214 7.71 -6.35 14.19
C VAL A 214 7.32 -5.27 15.19
N GLY A 215 6.06 -4.89 15.22
CA GLY A 215 5.52 -3.86 16.09
C GLY A 215 5.62 -4.25 17.56
N GLU A 216 5.97 -3.28 18.41
CA GLU A 216 6.07 -3.44 19.86
C GLU A 216 4.84 -2.87 20.59
N HIS A 217 4.15 -1.93 19.95
CA HIS A 217 2.91 -1.40 20.51
C HIS A 217 1.81 -2.47 20.54
N LYS A 218 1.06 -2.55 21.64
CA LYS A 218 0.03 -3.59 21.84
C LYS A 218 -1.07 -3.63 20.76
N TYR A 219 -1.31 -2.52 20.09
CA TYR A 219 -2.30 -2.38 19.03
C TYR A 219 -1.66 -1.96 17.68
N SER A 220 -0.46 -2.44 17.39
CA SER A 220 0.26 -2.01 16.16
C SER A 220 -0.47 -2.41 14.88
N ALA A 221 -1.05 -3.60 14.80
CA ALA A 221 -1.82 -4.01 13.63
C ALA A 221 -3.06 -3.13 13.42
N THR A 222 -3.78 -2.83 14.50
CA THR A 222 -4.96 -1.94 14.48
C THR A 222 -4.59 -0.54 14.02
N ILE A 223 -3.52 0.05 14.58
CA ILE A 223 -3.07 1.40 14.24
C ILE A 223 -2.61 1.47 12.77
N ILE A 224 -1.84 0.48 12.30
CA ILE A 224 -1.42 0.38 10.89
C ILE A 224 -2.64 0.35 9.97
N SER A 225 -3.67 -0.42 10.33
CA SER A 225 -4.90 -0.51 9.54
C SER A 225 -5.73 0.79 9.57
N ILE A 226 -5.75 1.51 10.69
CA ILE A 226 -6.38 2.84 10.78
C ILE A 226 -5.62 3.83 9.89
N LEU A 227 -4.29 3.86 9.94
CA LEU A 227 -3.46 4.74 9.11
C LEU A 227 -3.64 4.43 7.62
N PHE A 228 -3.76 3.16 7.25
CA PHE A 228 -4.09 2.74 5.89
C PHE A 228 -5.44 3.34 5.42
N ILE A 229 -6.51 3.17 6.21
CA ILE A 229 -7.83 3.71 5.87
C ILE A 229 -7.80 5.24 5.81
N LEU A 230 -7.17 5.89 6.78
CA LEU A 230 -7.08 7.36 6.81
C LEU A 230 -6.35 7.89 5.58
N HIS A 231 -5.22 7.27 5.19
CA HIS A 231 -4.50 7.67 3.97
C HIS A 231 -5.42 7.57 2.74
N ARG A 232 -6.08 6.44 2.55
CA ARG A 232 -7.00 6.21 1.42
C ARG A 232 -8.16 7.19 1.43
N CYS A 233 -8.77 7.44 2.59
CA CYS A 233 -9.86 8.40 2.71
C CYS A 233 -9.41 9.82 2.39
N VAL A 234 -8.22 10.24 2.83
CA VAL A 234 -7.67 11.57 2.48
C VAL A 234 -7.54 11.72 0.96
N ILE A 235 -7.01 10.73 0.27
CA ILE A 235 -6.89 10.77 -1.20
C ILE A 235 -8.28 10.84 -1.85
N ILE A 236 -9.22 9.99 -1.43
CA ILE A 236 -10.60 9.96 -1.95
C ILE A 236 -11.29 11.32 -1.79
N TRP A 237 -11.08 12.00 -0.68
CA TRP A 237 -11.75 13.26 -0.40
C TRP A 237 -11.05 14.48 -0.99
N VAL A 238 -9.75 14.40 -1.20
CA VAL A 238 -8.94 15.55 -1.66
C VAL A 238 -8.83 15.61 -3.18
N LEU A 239 -8.64 14.48 -3.87
CA LEU A 239 -8.48 14.48 -5.32
C LEU A 239 -9.66 15.14 -6.07
N PRO A 240 -10.92 14.85 -5.75
CA PRO A 240 -12.05 15.46 -6.45
C PRO A 240 -12.22 16.98 -6.22
N LEU A 241 -11.43 17.58 -5.31
CA LEU A 241 -11.44 19.04 -5.12
C LEU A 241 -10.66 19.77 -6.23
N PHE A 242 -9.87 19.05 -7.02
CA PHE A 242 -9.09 19.62 -8.11
C PHE A 242 -9.78 19.39 -9.44
N LYS A 243 -9.74 20.43 -10.29
CA LYS A 243 -10.30 20.36 -11.65
C LYS A 243 -9.47 19.45 -12.55
N ALA A 244 -10.17 18.67 -13.34
CA ALA A 244 -9.58 17.84 -14.39
C ALA A 244 -10.62 17.62 -15.50
N GLU A 245 -10.17 17.65 -16.76
CA GLU A 245 -11.02 17.48 -17.93
C GLU A 245 -10.50 16.33 -18.81
N PRO A 246 -11.39 15.50 -19.36
CA PRO A 246 -11.03 14.39 -20.24
C PRO A 246 -10.33 14.88 -21.51
N LEU A 247 -9.21 14.25 -21.88
CA LEU A 247 -8.44 14.55 -23.10
C LEU A 247 -8.58 13.49 -24.20
N LEU A 248 -9.13 12.30 -23.87
CA LEU A 248 -9.37 11.25 -24.84
C LEU A 248 -10.84 11.25 -25.29
N GLY A 249 -11.12 10.60 -26.40
CA GLY A 249 -12.47 10.33 -26.87
C GLY A 249 -12.71 8.84 -27.08
N PRO A 250 -13.96 8.42 -27.13
CA PRO A 250 -15.18 9.19 -26.90
C PRO A 250 -15.46 9.44 -25.41
N ILE A 251 -16.01 10.60 -25.08
CA ILE A 251 -16.41 10.98 -23.74
C ILE A 251 -17.90 10.63 -23.60
N TYR A 252 -18.23 9.81 -22.62
CA TYR A 252 -19.59 9.37 -22.33
C TYR A 252 -20.19 10.03 -21.09
N ARG A 253 -19.35 10.67 -20.27
CA ARG A 253 -19.77 11.40 -19.07
C ARG A 253 -19.03 12.71 -18.98
N ASP A 254 -19.77 13.75 -18.66
CA ASP A 254 -19.22 15.08 -18.40
C ASP A 254 -18.70 15.14 -16.97
N ILE A 255 -17.40 15.34 -16.80
CA ILE A 255 -16.74 15.52 -15.51
C ILE A 255 -15.77 16.69 -15.60
N ASP A 256 -15.59 17.39 -14.50
CA ASP A 256 -14.73 18.57 -14.37
C ASP A 256 -13.71 18.45 -13.20
N HIS A 257 -13.61 17.26 -12.60
CA HIS A 257 -12.75 16.98 -11.45
C HIS A 257 -12.08 15.62 -11.56
N TYR A 258 -11.04 15.39 -10.75
CA TYR A 258 -10.39 14.09 -10.68
C TYR A 258 -11.32 13.01 -10.11
N VAL A 259 -11.40 11.88 -10.78
CA VAL A 259 -12.12 10.70 -10.32
C VAL A 259 -11.39 10.10 -9.12
N ALA A 260 -12.09 9.95 -8.00
CA ALA A 260 -11.51 9.38 -6.79
C ALA A 260 -11.29 7.86 -6.92
N PRO A 261 -10.23 7.30 -6.27
CA PRO A 261 -10.11 5.86 -6.10
C PRO A 261 -11.27 5.28 -5.29
N TYR A 262 -11.54 3.99 -5.43
CA TYR A 262 -12.57 3.31 -4.66
C TYR A 262 -12.29 3.31 -3.16
N PHE A 263 -13.37 3.31 -2.37
CA PHE A 263 -13.30 3.28 -0.90
C PHE A 263 -12.54 2.03 -0.42
N PRO A 264 -11.66 2.16 0.60
CA PRO A 264 -10.78 1.07 1.03
C PRO A 264 -11.54 -0.06 1.72
N VAL A 265 -10.95 -1.26 1.68
CA VAL A 265 -11.42 -2.41 2.45
C VAL A 265 -11.23 -2.21 3.95
N LEU A 266 -12.12 -2.78 4.75
CA LEU A 266 -12.15 -2.59 6.21
C LEU A 266 -11.21 -3.56 6.94
N LEU A 267 -9.97 -3.14 7.17
CA LEU A 267 -8.95 -3.96 7.83
C LEU A 267 -8.87 -3.77 9.34
N VAL A 268 -9.56 -2.78 9.93
CA VAL A 268 -9.41 -2.44 11.35
C VAL A 268 -9.93 -3.57 12.26
N ALA A 269 -11.10 -4.13 11.96
CA ALA A 269 -11.69 -5.18 12.79
C ALA A 269 -10.86 -6.48 12.81
N PRO A 270 -10.45 -7.05 11.66
CA PRO A 270 -9.56 -8.22 11.66
C PRO A 270 -8.18 -7.91 12.26
N ALA A 271 -7.64 -6.71 12.08
CA ALA A 271 -6.37 -6.31 12.70
C ALA A 271 -6.47 -6.22 14.24
N LEU A 272 -7.58 -5.72 14.76
CA LEU A 272 -7.84 -5.71 16.21
C LEU A 272 -7.87 -7.14 16.78
N ALA A 273 -8.52 -8.07 16.09
CA ALA A 273 -8.52 -9.48 16.48
C ALA A 273 -7.09 -10.07 16.52
N ILE A 274 -6.25 -9.75 15.52
CA ILE A 274 -4.84 -10.13 15.51
C ILE A 274 -4.10 -9.58 16.72
N ASP A 275 -4.28 -8.29 17.05
CA ASP A 275 -3.65 -7.70 18.24
C ASP A 275 -4.11 -8.37 19.55
N LEU A 276 -5.40 -8.65 19.68
CA LEU A 276 -5.93 -9.34 20.85
C LEU A 276 -5.38 -10.75 21.01
N ILE A 277 -5.32 -11.52 19.92
CA ILE A 277 -4.75 -12.87 19.92
C ILE A 277 -3.26 -12.81 20.26
N HIS A 278 -2.51 -11.92 19.62
CA HIS A 278 -1.07 -11.79 19.87
C HIS A 278 -0.76 -11.40 21.33
N ASN A 279 -1.59 -10.54 21.94
CA ASN A 279 -1.35 -10.06 23.31
C ASN A 279 -1.80 -11.04 24.38
N LYS A 280 -2.94 -11.72 24.20
CA LYS A 280 -3.57 -12.52 25.24
C LYS A 280 -3.39 -14.03 25.07
N PHE A 281 -3.29 -14.52 23.82
CA PHE A 281 -3.37 -15.95 23.50
C PHE A 281 -2.15 -16.46 22.73
N ARG A 282 -1.07 -15.66 22.65
CA ARG A 282 0.13 -16.06 21.93
C ARG A 282 0.69 -17.36 22.47
N GLN A 283 0.81 -18.34 21.57
CA GLN A 283 1.38 -19.66 21.87
C GLN A 283 2.88 -19.70 21.48
N PRO A 284 3.70 -20.55 22.16
CA PRO A 284 5.07 -20.81 21.72
C PRO A 284 5.15 -21.40 20.32
N ASN A 285 4.16 -22.22 19.94
CA ASN A 285 4.08 -22.85 18.63
C ASN A 285 3.58 -21.86 17.57
N ARG A 286 4.39 -21.64 16.53
CA ARG A 286 4.07 -20.72 15.43
C ARG A 286 2.88 -21.19 14.60
N ILE A 287 2.70 -22.51 14.44
CA ILE A 287 1.58 -23.07 13.66
C ILE A 287 0.27 -22.77 14.38
N ILE A 288 0.20 -22.99 15.69
CA ILE A 288 -1.00 -22.68 16.48
C ILE A 288 -1.35 -21.18 16.37
N ASN A 289 -0.34 -20.31 16.50
CA ASN A 289 -0.57 -18.86 16.31
C ASN A 289 -1.08 -18.54 14.91
N ALA A 290 -0.53 -19.16 13.87
CA ALA A 290 -0.97 -18.95 12.49
C ALA A 290 -2.42 -19.44 12.28
N VAL A 291 -2.79 -20.58 12.86
CA VAL A 291 -4.16 -21.08 12.82
C VAL A 291 -5.11 -20.09 13.52
N MET A 292 -4.78 -19.65 14.73
CA MET A 292 -5.63 -18.73 15.49
C MET A 292 -5.78 -17.37 14.77
N MET A 293 -4.67 -16.76 14.38
CA MET A 293 -4.68 -15.45 13.71
C MET A 293 -5.28 -15.52 12.31
N GLY A 294 -4.91 -16.52 11.52
CA GLY A 294 -5.39 -16.68 10.16
C GLY A 294 -6.89 -16.98 10.08
N SER A 295 -7.38 -17.92 10.89
CA SER A 295 -8.82 -18.21 10.93
C SER A 295 -9.63 -17.01 11.40
N SER A 296 -9.19 -16.33 12.47
CA SER A 296 -9.88 -15.15 12.99
C SER A 296 -9.85 -14.00 11.96
N PHE A 297 -8.71 -13.77 11.29
CA PHE A 297 -8.62 -12.77 10.23
C PHE A 297 -9.60 -13.08 9.10
N CYS A 298 -9.60 -14.31 8.59
CA CYS A 298 -10.48 -14.74 7.51
C CYS A 298 -11.95 -14.53 7.85
N ILE A 299 -12.40 -15.04 9.01
CA ILE A 299 -13.81 -14.99 9.41
C ILE A 299 -14.24 -13.52 9.63
N ILE A 300 -13.47 -12.74 10.39
CA ILE A 300 -13.85 -11.36 10.73
C ILE A 300 -13.80 -10.46 9.49
N PHE A 301 -12.77 -10.61 8.64
CA PHE A 301 -12.69 -9.85 7.39
C PHE A 301 -13.86 -10.19 6.48
N PHE A 302 -14.18 -11.48 6.30
CA PHE A 302 -15.30 -11.90 5.48
C PHE A 302 -16.63 -11.31 5.98
N LEU A 303 -16.92 -11.45 7.26
CA LEU A 303 -18.18 -10.93 7.83
C LEU A 303 -18.30 -9.41 7.70
N VAL A 304 -17.25 -8.67 8.06
CA VAL A 304 -17.28 -7.21 8.02
C VAL A 304 -17.31 -6.70 6.58
N GLN A 305 -16.45 -7.24 5.72
CA GLN A 305 -16.33 -6.74 4.35
C GLN A 305 -17.52 -7.12 3.48
N TRP A 306 -18.12 -8.29 3.71
CA TRP A 306 -19.31 -8.70 2.96
C TRP A 306 -20.47 -7.73 3.13
N HIS A 307 -20.82 -7.41 4.37
CA HIS A 307 -21.90 -6.45 4.67
C HIS A 307 -21.54 -5.02 4.28
N PHE A 308 -20.27 -4.66 4.42
CA PHE A 308 -19.83 -3.35 3.98
C PHE A 308 -19.87 -3.21 2.45
N ALA A 309 -19.57 -4.27 1.71
CA ALA A 309 -19.72 -4.30 0.26
C ALA A 309 -21.19 -4.16 -0.18
N GLU A 310 -22.14 -4.80 0.55
CA GLU A 310 -23.58 -4.57 0.32
C GLU A 310 -23.96 -3.10 0.53
N PHE A 311 -23.43 -2.47 1.59
CA PHE A 311 -23.63 -1.05 1.85
C PHE A 311 -23.04 -0.19 0.72
N LEU A 312 -21.82 -0.46 0.24
CA LEU A 312 -21.18 0.29 -0.83
C LEU A 312 -21.92 0.21 -2.17
N LEU A 313 -22.72 -0.86 -2.39
CA LEU A 313 -23.57 -0.99 -3.57
C LEU A 313 -24.95 -0.33 -3.39
N SER A 314 -25.28 0.12 -2.20
CA SER A 314 -26.56 0.76 -1.90
C SER A 314 -26.59 2.25 -2.30
N GLU A 315 -27.78 2.83 -2.36
CA GLU A 315 -27.97 4.27 -2.62
C GLU A 315 -27.31 5.15 -1.57
N TYR A 316 -27.19 4.69 -0.34
CA TYR A 316 -26.61 5.44 0.79
C TYR A 316 -25.12 5.71 0.62
N ALA A 317 -24.39 4.87 -0.15
CA ALA A 317 -22.97 5.06 -0.44
C ALA A 317 -22.70 5.82 -1.75
N ARG A 318 -23.74 6.21 -2.52
CA ARG A 318 -23.61 6.94 -3.78
C ARG A 318 -23.38 8.44 -3.53
N ASN A 319 -22.30 8.74 -2.87
CA ASN A 319 -21.93 10.11 -2.50
C ASN A 319 -20.40 10.26 -2.47
N TRP A 320 -19.96 11.50 -2.35
CA TRP A 320 -18.56 11.88 -2.29
C TRP A 320 -17.78 11.20 -1.14
N PHE A 321 -18.40 11.00 0.02
CA PHE A 321 -17.70 10.44 1.19
C PHE A 321 -17.22 9.00 0.96
N PHE A 322 -18.04 8.18 0.30
CA PHE A 322 -17.70 6.77 -0.02
C PHE A 322 -17.17 6.59 -1.44
N ALA A 323 -16.87 7.66 -2.16
CA ALA A 323 -16.50 7.63 -3.58
C ALA A 323 -17.53 6.88 -4.48
N GLY A 324 -18.78 6.82 -4.04
CA GLY A 324 -19.85 6.14 -4.77
C GLY A 324 -20.47 6.98 -5.89
N ASP A 325 -20.16 8.27 -5.95
CA ASP A 325 -20.47 9.17 -7.07
C ASP A 325 -19.35 9.25 -8.10
N ASN A 326 -18.37 8.37 -7.97
CA ASN A 326 -17.22 8.26 -8.87
C ASN A 326 -17.66 7.93 -10.29
N THR A 327 -17.22 8.71 -11.28
CA THR A 327 -17.61 8.54 -12.67
C THR A 327 -16.41 8.59 -13.59
N PHE A 328 -16.31 7.60 -14.50
CA PHE A 328 -15.29 7.52 -15.53
C PHE A 328 -15.82 8.13 -16.84
N PRO A 329 -15.15 9.12 -17.44
CA PRO A 329 -15.67 9.79 -18.64
C PRO A 329 -15.69 8.88 -19.87
N TYR A 330 -14.86 7.85 -19.92
CA TYR A 330 -14.62 7.01 -21.09
C TYR A 330 -15.43 5.70 -21.12
N TRP A 331 -16.22 5.42 -20.08
CA TRP A 331 -16.97 4.18 -20.02
C TRP A 331 -18.30 4.26 -20.76
N VAL A 332 -18.53 3.30 -21.65
CA VAL A 332 -19.79 3.15 -22.37
C VAL A 332 -20.91 2.81 -21.39
N ARG A 333 -22.06 3.49 -21.56
CA ARG A 333 -23.28 3.23 -20.80
C ARG A 333 -24.09 2.16 -21.48
N VAL A 334 -24.49 1.15 -20.72
CA VAL A 334 -25.41 0.10 -21.20
C VAL A 334 -26.86 0.49 -20.92
N ASN A 335 -27.12 1.35 -19.92
CA ASN A 335 -28.44 1.82 -19.55
C ASN A 335 -28.52 3.34 -19.64
N GLU A 336 -29.22 3.88 -20.62
CA GLU A 336 -29.40 5.30 -20.88
C GLU A 336 -30.17 6.03 -19.75
N ASN A 337 -30.97 5.31 -18.97
CA ASN A 337 -31.73 5.92 -17.86
C ASN A 337 -30.87 6.24 -16.63
N ASN A 338 -29.64 5.76 -16.59
CA ASN A 338 -28.70 6.03 -15.50
C ASN A 338 -27.40 6.62 -16.02
N TYR A 339 -27.46 7.88 -16.44
CA TYR A 339 -26.30 8.58 -16.96
C TYR A 339 -25.30 9.04 -15.90
N LYS A 340 -25.68 9.08 -14.62
CA LYS A 340 -24.80 9.47 -13.52
C LYS A 340 -23.92 8.30 -13.04
N PHE A 341 -24.52 7.13 -12.92
CA PHE A 341 -23.84 5.93 -12.44
C PHE A 341 -24.00 4.81 -13.47
N TRP A 342 -22.93 4.10 -13.73
CA TRP A 342 -23.02 2.87 -14.50
C TRP A 342 -23.68 1.79 -13.64
N PHE A 343 -24.78 1.20 -14.10
CA PHE A 343 -25.56 0.26 -13.29
C PHE A 343 -24.74 -0.96 -12.82
N LEU A 344 -23.71 -1.39 -13.57
CA LEU A 344 -22.82 -2.49 -13.19
C LEU A 344 -21.92 -2.14 -12.01
N ASP A 345 -21.67 -0.85 -11.75
CA ASP A 345 -20.87 -0.43 -10.58
C ASP A 345 -21.58 -0.77 -9.26
N PHE A 346 -22.92 -0.86 -9.30
CA PHE A 346 -23.77 -1.13 -8.14
C PHE A 346 -24.47 -2.48 -8.19
N THR A 347 -24.07 -3.36 -9.13
CA THR A 347 -24.59 -4.72 -9.23
C THR A 347 -23.47 -5.71 -8.90
N PRO A 348 -23.66 -6.64 -7.96
CA PRO A 348 -22.65 -7.63 -7.63
C PRO A 348 -22.17 -8.39 -8.85
N TYR A 349 -20.89 -8.32 -9.14
CA TYR A 349 -20.27 -9.04 -10.23
C TYR A 349 -20.23 -10.54 -9.91
N GLY A 350 -20.52 -11.36 -10.87
CA GLY A 350 -20.41 -12.82 -10.72
C GLY A 350 -21.61 -13.50 -10.09
N GLN A 351 -22.72 -12.81 -9.77
CA GLN A 351 -23.95 -13.49 -9.36
C GLN A 351 -24.51 -14.44 -10.44
N LYS A 352 -24.15 -14.21 -11.71
CA LYS A 352 -24.56 -15.06 -12.84
C LYS A 352 -23.47 -16.07 -13.24
N ALA A 353 -22.24 -15.94 -12.78
CA ALA A 353 -21.14 -16.84 -13.11
C ALA A 353 -20.84 -17.77 -11.93
N GLU A 354 -21.00 -19.06 -12.10
CA GLU A 354 -20.74 -20.05 -11.04
C GLU A 354 -19.29 -19.98 -10.49
N MET A 355 -18.32 -19.61 -11.33
CA MET A 355 -16.90 -19.49 -10.94
C MET A 355 -16.59 -18.33 -9.97
N GLY A 356 -17.49 -17.34 -9.81
CA GLY A 356 -17.26 -16.18 -8.92
C GLY A 356 -17.84 -16.33 -7.52
N LYS A 357 -18.69 -17.33 -7.28
CA LYS A 357 -19.43 -17.46 -6.02
C LYS A 357 -18.55 -17.96 -4.86
N VAL A 358 -18.76 -17.39 -3.68
CA VAL A 358 -18.22 -17.94 -2.45
C VAL A 358 -19.10 -19.10 -1.99
N THR A 359 -18.63 -20.33 -2.13
CA THR A 359 -19.29 -21.56 -1.68
C THR A 359 -18.66 -22.04 -0.36
N VAL A 360 -19.32 -22.95 0.35
CA VAL A 360 -18.76 -23.56 1.59
C VAL A 360 -17.42 -24.23 1.30
N GLN A 361 -17.28 -24.89 0.16
CA GLN A 361 -16.04 -25.58 -0.22
C GLN A 361 -14.89 -24.57 -0.44
N ASN A 362 -15.11 -23.54 -1.25
CA ASN A 362 -14.06 -22.57 -1.55
C ASN A 362 -13.78 -21.63 -0.35
N PHE A 363 -14.74 -21.41 0.56
CA PHE A 363 -14.49 -20.75 1.83
C PHE A 363 -13.52 -21.55 2.71
N GLY A 364 -13.60 -22.87 2.71
CA GLY A 364 -12.60 -23.73 3.36
C GLY A 364 -11.19 -23.49 2.81
N PHE A 365 -11.04 -23.35 1.48
CA PHE A 365 -9.75 -22.98 0.88
C PHE A 365 -9.28 -21.57 1.29
N LEU A 366 -10.19 -20.60 1.41
CA LEU A 366 -9.84 -19.26 1.89
C LEU A 366 -9.23 -19.29 3.31
N ILE A 367 -9.81 -20.09 4.21
CA ILE A 367 -9.27 -20.30 5.56
C ILE A 367 -7.86 -20.91 5.48
N ILE A 368 -7.67 -21.96 4.69
CA ILE A 368 -6.37 -22.64 4.56
C ILE A 368 -5.31 -21.67 4.01
N PHE A 369 -5.61 -20.94 2.94
CA PHE A 369 -4.70 -19.94 2.39
C PHE A 369 -4.38 -18.85 3.42
N THR A 370 -5.38 -18.35 4.14
CA THR A 370 -5.16 -17.30 5.15
C THR A 370 -4.27 -17.81 6.28
N ILE A 371 -4.44 -19.05 6.75
CA ILE A 371 -3.57 -19.67 7.75
C ILE A 371 -2.14 -19.80 7.22
N MET A 372 -1.97 -20.29 6.00
CA MET A 372 -0.65 -20.45 5.37
C MET A 372 0.08 -19.10 5.25
N PHE A 373 -0.60 -18.08 4.74
CA PHE A 373 -0.01 -16.74 4.59
C PHE A 373 0.18 -16.03 5.94
N SER A 374 -0.63 -16.32 6.94
CA SER A 374 -0.42 -15.90 8.33
C SER A 374 0.86 -16.50 8.92
N TYR A 375 1.14 -17.77 8.63
CA TYR A 375 2.39 -18.41 9.03
C TYR A 375 3.59 -17.77 8.35
N LEU A 376 3.52 -17.58 7.02
CA LEU A 376 4.57 -16.92 6.24
C LEU A 376 4.78 -15.47 6.70
N GLY A 377 3.72 -14.73 6.98
CA GLY A 377 3.78 -13.37 7.53
C GLY A 377 4.47 -13.33 8.90
N SER A 378 4.13 -14.26 9.78
CA SER A 378 4.79 -14.40 11.09
C SER A 378 6.29 -14.74 10.97
N PHE A 379 6.64 -15.59 10.02
CA PHE A 379 8.04 -15.93 9.73
C PHE A 379 8.80 -14.71 9.19
N PHE A 380 8.27 -14.05 8.17
CA PHE A 380 8.84 -12.86 7.57
C PHE A 380 8.96 -11.71 8.57
N GLY A 381 7.91 -11.43 9.36
CA GLY A 381 7.96 -10.43 10.43
C GLY A 381 9.03 -10.74 11.47
N GLY A 382 9.17 -12.01 11.86
CA GLY A 382 10.23 -12.45 12.77
C GLY A 382 11.65 -12.29 12.20
N TRP A 383 11.81 -12.34 10.86
CA TRP A 383 13.06 -12.08 10.17
C TRP A 383 13.37 -10.58 10.13
N ILE A 384 12.46 -9.76 9.63
CA ILE A 384 12.68 -8.31 9.51
C ILE A 384 12.81 -7.61 10.87
N LYS A 385 12.17 -8.12 11.91
CA LYS A 385 12.34 -7.62 13.30
C LYS A 385 13.80 -7.61 13.76
N LYS A 386 14.64 -8.48 13.21
CA LYS A 386 16.06 -8.63 13.57
C LYS A 386 16.99 -7.75 12.75
N VAL A 387 16.46 -6.92 11.85
CA VAL A 387 17.27 -6.03 11.00
C VAL A 387 18.06 -5.07 11.89
N LYS A 388 19.38 -4.95 11.60
CA LYS A 388 20.35 -4.08 12.26
C LYS A 388 21.19 -3.39 11.17
N ARG A 389 21.74 -2.23 11.50
CA ARG A 389 22.71 -1.49 10.70
C ARG A 389 24.08 -1.44 11.38
#